data_c1890f3ccb93ee2ad75da2bc944dca5e
#
_entry.id   c1890f3ccb93ee2ad75da2bc944dca5e
#
_cell.length_a   1.000
_cell.length_b   1.000
_cell.length_c   1.000
_cell.angle_alpha   90.00
_cell.angle_beta   90.00
_cell.angle_gamma   90.00
#
_symmetry.space_group_name_H-M   'P 1'
#
loop_
_entity.id
_entity.type
_entity.pdbx_description
1 polymer ?
#
loop_
_entity_poly.entity_id
_entity_poly.type
_entity_poly.pdbx_seq_one_letter_code
_entity_poly.pdbx_strand_id
1 'polypeptide(L)'
;MTGRRNTLKNHQSDIMKRICVYLGSNLGFDEAYAEATKSLAKELASRDIGLVYGGSSSGLMGLLANTCLEAGGEVIGVIPELLVEKEVAHNCLTEQHVVKSMHERKQKMADLSDVFIALPGGIGTLEEFFEVLTWNQLGYHAKPCGLLDVKGYYTCLAEHMDRMVLNGFLVQEHRRMVLTDATPSGLLDQFETYDPPQVDKWIEKKKGL
;
A
#
# COMPACT_ATOMS: atom_id res chain seq x y z
N MET A 1 11.29 -15.84 44.21
CA MET A 1 10.78 -16.59 43.06
C MET A 1 9.39 -16.10 42.74
N THR A 2 9.22 -15.25 41.77
CA THR A 2 7.96 -14.78 41.15
C THR A 2 8.39 -13.78 40.13
N GLY A 3 8.40 -14.05 38.90
CA GLY A 3 7.34 -14.13 37.94
C GLY A 3 7.62 -13.07 36.89
N ARG A 4 8.64 -13.30 35.98
CA ARG A 4 8.76 -12.57 34.71
C ARG A 4 7.92 -13.32 33.65
N ARG A 5 6.68 -12.96 33.48
CA ARG A 5 5.84 -13.33 32.31
C ARG A 5 4.77 -12.26 32.19
N ASN A 6 4.97 -11.27 31.35
CA ASN A 6 3.91 -10.50 30.65
C ASN A 6 4.42 -9.19 30.06
N THR A 7 5.45 -9.21 29.20
CA THR A 7 5.87 -7.98 28.48
C THR A 7 6.05 -8.20 26.97
N LEU A 8 5.64 -9.36 26.43
CA LEU A 8 5.82 -9.67 25.00
C LEU A 8 4.54 -9.58 24.16
N LYS A 9 3.38 -9.25 24.73
CA LYS A 9 2.13 -9.16 23.96
C LYS A 9 1.72 -7.77 23.53
N ASN A 10 2.37 -6.70 23.98
CA ASN A 10 1.99 -5.31 23.65
C ASN A 10 2.87 -4.64 22.59
N HIS A 11 3.81 -5.34 21.96
CA HIS A 11 4.66 -4.73 20.91
C HIS A 11 4.15 -5.00 19.48
N GLN A 12 3.14 -5.83 19.28
CA GLN A 12 2.67 -6.25 17.95
C GLN A 12 1.47 -5.44 17.43
N SER A 13 0.74 -4.72 18.30
CA SER A 13 -0.40 -3.89 17.89
C SER A 13 -0.06 -2.45 17.48
N ASP A 14 1.18 -2.02 17.68
CA ASP A 14 1.62 -0.63 17.36
C ASP A 14 2.20 -0.46 15.94
N ILE A 15 2.35 -1.53 15.15
CA ILE A 15 3.16 -1.52 13.92
C ILE A 15 2.37 -1.09 12.68
N MET A 16 1.06 -1.26 12.65
CA MET A 16 0.26 -0.98 11.45
C MET A 16 -1.00 -0.21 11.82
N LYS A 17 -0.88 1.11 11.94
CA LYS A 17 -2.00 2.00 12.26
C LYS A 17 -2.73 2.49 11.02
N ARG A 18 -2.00 2.72 9.92
CA ARG A 18 -2.55 3.25 8.67
C ARG A 18 -1.91 2.61 7.45
N ILE A 19 -2.74 2.28 6.48
CA ILE A 19 -2.32 1.71 5.20
C ILE A 19 -2.63 2.67 4.06
N CYS A 20 -1.63 2.97 3.23
CA CYS A 20 -1.83 3.65 1.98
C CYS A 20 -2.27 2.65 0.90
N VAL A 21 -3.37 2.97 0.22
CA VAL A 21 -3.90 2.13 -0.85
C VAL A 21 -3.89 2.88 -2.18
N TYR A 22 -3.15 2.33 -3.15
CA TYR A 22 -3.12 2.77 -4.55
C TYR A 22 -4.04 1.88 -5.38
N LEU A 23 -4.91 2.47 -6.19
CA LEU A 23 -5.90 1.72 -6.96
C LEU A 23 -6.45 2.53 -8.13
N GLY A 24 -7.21 1.85 -9.01
CA GLY A 24 -7.76 2.48 -10.21
C GLY A 24 -8.79 3.56 -9.94
N SER A 25 -8.76 4.65 -10.73
CA SER A 25 -9.81 5.66 -10.81
C SER A 25 -11.04 5.20 -11.60
N ASN A 26 -10.98 4.00 -12.19
CA ASN A 26 -12.10 3.30 -12.84
C ASN A 26 -12.39 2.00 -12.11
N LEU A 27 -13.60 1.46 -12.27
CA LEU A 27 -14.01 0.20 -11.63
C LEU A 27 -13.36 -1.04 -12.27
N GLY A 28 -12.90 -0.93 -13.54
CA GLY A 28 -12.56 -2.09 -14.36
C GLY A 28 -13.80 -2.78 -14.91
N PHE A 29 -13.61 -3.82 -15.73
CA PHE A 29 -14.72 -4.56 -16.34
C PHE A 29 -15.14 -5.80 -15.55
N ASP A 30 -14.29 -6.32 -14.67
CA ASP A 30 -14.58 -7.50 -13.87
C ASP A 30 -15.03 -7.08 -12.47
N GLU A 31 -16.21 -7.56 -12.06
CA GLU A 31 -16.79 -7.27 -10.73
C GLU A 31 -15.88 -7.72 -9.57
N ALA A 32 -15.00 -8.69 -9.82
CA ALA A 32 -14.06 -9.17 -8.81
C ALA A 32 -13.15 -8.06 -8.25
N TYR A 33 -12.84 -7.02 -9.04
CA TYR A 33 -12.05 -5.88 -8.58
C TYR A 33 -12.81 -5.03 -7.57
N ALA A 34 -14.09 -4.78 -7.84
CA ALA A 34 -14.96 -4.07 -6.91
C ALA A 34 -15.17 -4.86 -5.61
N GLU A 35 -15.39 -6.18 -5.70
CA GLU A 35 -15.59 -7.05 -4.53
C GLU A 35 -14.31 -7.15 -3.68
N ALA A 36 -13.14 -7.28 -4.29
CA ALA A 36 -11.87 -7.26 -3.57
C ALA A 36 -11.61 -5.92 -2.88
N THR A 37 -11.99 -4.80 -3.53
CA THR A 37 -11.92 -3.45 -2.96
C THR A 37 -12.79 -3.32 -1.72
N LYS A 38 -14.06 -3.75 -1.80
CA LYS A 38 -14.98 -3.76 -0.65
C LYS A 38 -14.48 -4.67 0.48
N SER A 39 -13.93 -5.84 0.12
CA SER A 39 -13.38 -6.79 1.08
C SER A 39 -12.19 -6.18 1.83
N LEU A 40 -11.26 -5.51 1.14
CA LEU A 40 -10.14 -4.81 1.79
C LEU A 40 -10.65 -3.70 2.72
N ALA A 41 -11.60 -2.88 2.27
CA ALA A 41 -12.14 -1.79 3.09
C ALA A 41 -12.74 -2.28 4.41
N LYS A 42 -13.54 -3.37 4.35
CA LYS A 42 -14.13 -3.99 5.54
C LYS A 42 -13.08 -4.61 6.46
N GLU A 43 -12.06 -5.24 5.88
CA GLU A 43 -10.97 -5.84 6.65
C GLU A 43 -10.17 -4.78 7.39
N LEU A 44 -9.84 -3.64 6.76
CA LEU A 44 -9.18 -2.50 7.40
C LEU A 44 -10.00 -1.97 8.58
N ALA A 45 -11.28 -1.70 8.37
CA ALA A 45 -12.16 -1.20 9.41
C ALA A 45 -12.30 -2.21 10.58
N SER A 46 -12.40 -3.52 10.29
CA SER A 46 -12.53 -4.57 11.31
C SER A 46 -11.28 -4.74 12.18
N ARG A 47 -10.10 -4.40 11.64
CA ARG A 47 -8.80 -4.43 12.35
C ARG A 47 -8.43 -3.08 12.97
N ASP A 48 -9.30 -2.08 12.91
CA ASP A 48 -9.05 -0.70 13.38
C ASP A 48 -7.81 -0.05 12.71
N ILE A 49 -7.65 -0.31 11.39
CA ILE A 49 -6.57 0.21 10.55
C ILE A 49 -7.11 1.34 9.70
N GLY A 50 -6.53 2.53 9.83
CA GLY A 50 -6.88 3.71 9.03
C GLY A 50 -6.48 3.56 7.57
N LEU A 51 -7.36 4.02 6.67
CA LEU A 51 -7.12 4.08 5.23
C LEU A 51 -6.53 5.43 4.84
N VAL A 52 -5.40 5.42 4.12
CA VAL A 52 -4.86 6.59 3.41
C VAL A 52 -4.96 6.35 1.90
N TYR A 53 -5.49 7.30 1.13
CA TYR A 53 -5.63 7.12 -0.32
C TYR A 53 -5.66 8.45 -1.08
N GLY A 54 -5.84 8.40 -2.39
CA GLY A 54 -5.75 9.56 -3.29
C GLY A 54 -6.84 10.61 -3.21
N GLY A 55 -7.85 10.46 -2.31
CA GLY A 55 -8.86 11.48 -2.02
C GLY A 55 -9.99 11.63 -3.05
N SER A 56 -10.03 10.81 -4.11
CA SER A 56 -11.06 10.87 -5.16
C SER A 56 -12.30 10.04 -4.81
N SER A 57 -13.48 10.52 -5.24
CA SER A 57 -14.76 9.78 -5.15
C SER A 57 -14.99 8.85 -6.35
N SER A 58 -14.04 8.78 -7.33
CA SER A 58 -14.21 8.06 -8.60
C SER A 58 -13.78 6.60 -8.52
N GLY A 59 -14.46 5.74 -9.28
CA GLY A 59 -14.09 4.36 -9.52
C GLY A 59 -13.86 3.52 -8.26
N LEU A 60 -12.79 2.72 -8.24
CA LEU A 60 -12.42 1.91 -7.08
C LEU A 60 -12.02 2.76 -5.88
N MET A 61 -11.48 3.99 -6.09
CA MET A 61 -11.12 4.91 -5.01
C MET A 61 -12.34 5.32 -4.17
N GLY A 62 -13.41 5.79 -4.84
CA GLY A 62 -14.66 6.13 -4.16
C GLY A 62 -15.31 4.93 -3.49
N LEU A 63 -15.29 3.76 -4.16
CA LEU A 63 -15.83 2.52 -3.61
C LEU A 63 -15.09 2.10 -2.33
N LEU A 64 -13.76 2.16 -2.33
CA LEU A 64 -12.90 1.85 -1.17
C LEU A 64 -13.24 2.76 0.01
N ALA A 65 -13.24 4.08 -0.23
CA ALA A 65 -13.49 5.07 0.81
C ALA A 65 -14.89 4.94 1.41
N ASN A 66 -15.93 4.87 0.57
CA ASN A 66 -17.31 4.70 1.01
C ASN A 66 -17.49 3.44 1.85
N THR A 67 -16.98 2.29 1.36
CA THR A 67 -17.13 1.02 2.08
C THR A 67 -16.39 1.03 3.43
N CYS A 68 -15.22 1.67 3.49
CA CYS A 68 -14.47 1.81 4.75
C CYS A 68 -15.22 2.69 5.77
N LEU A 69 -15.76 3.83 5.32
CA LEU A 69 -16.57 4.73 6.16
C LEU A 69 -17.86 4.07 6.65
N GLU A 70 -18.59 3.36 5.76
CA GLU A 70 -19.79 2.59 6.10
C GLU A 70 -19.52 1.50 7.13
N ALA A 71 -18.30 0.93 7.12
CA ALA A 71 -17.86 -0.05 8.13
C ALA A 71 -17.31 0.61 9.41
N GLY A 72 -17.34 1.95 9.54
CA GLY A 72 -16.88 2.68 10.72
C GLY A 72 -15.37 2.94 10.76
N GLY A 73 -14.63 2.73 9.66
CA GLY A 73 -13.19 2.93 9.58
C GLY A 73 -12.79 4.41 9.38
N GLU A 74 -11.55 4.75 9.77
CA GLU A 74 -10.92 6.04 9.48
C GLU A 74 -10.49 6.11 8.01
N VAL A 75 -10.81 7.22 7.32
CA VAL A 75 -10.40 7.42 5.91
C VAL A 75 -9.79 8.80 5.74
N ILE A 76 -8.54 8.84 5.29
CA ILE A 76 -7.77 10.06 5.01
C ILE A 76 -7.49 10.16 3.51
N GLY A 77 -7.95 11.25 2.90
CA GLY A 77 -7.69 11.55 1.49
C GLY A 77 -6.58 12.58 1.31
N VAL A 78 -5.74 12.40 0.30
CA VAL A 78 -4.73 13.39 -0.09
C VAL A 78 -4.89 13.71 -1.57
N ILE A 79 -5.25 14.96 -1.89
CA ILE A 79 -5.59 15.38 -3.26
C ILE A 79 -4.91 16.71 -3.63
N PRO A 80 -4.30 16.84 -4.82
CA PRO A 80 -3.80 18.12 -5.30
C PRO A 80 -4.92 19.09 -5.66
N GLU A 81 -4.69 20.39 -5.43
CA GLU A 81 -5.62 21.47 -5.79
C GLU A 81 -6.16 21.38 -7.22
N LEU A 82 -5.29 21.09 -8.19
CA LEU A 82 -5.67 20.95 -9.60
C LEU A 82 -6.61 19.76 -9.89
N LEU A 83 -6.63 18.76 -9.02
CA LEU A 83 -7.50 17.58 -9.15
C LEU A 83 -8.80 17.74 -8.38
N VAL A 84 -8.88 18.64 -7.40
CA VAL A 84 -10.13 18.94 -6.69
C VAL A 84 -11.24 19.37 -7.66
N GLU A 85 -10.87 20.13 -8.69
CA GLU A 85 -11.83 20.61 -9.70
C GLU A 85 -12.14 19.58 -10.78
N LYS A 86 -11.21 18.67 -11.08
CA LYS A 86 -11.30 17.68 -12.19
C LYS A 86 -11.72 16.30 -11.72
N GLU A 87 -11.22 15.88 -10.60
CA GLU A 87 -11.61 14.64 -9.93
C GLU A 87 -12.51 15.07 -8.78
N VAL A 88 -13.78 14.73 -8.83
CA VAL A 88 -14.72 15.06 -7.78
C VAL A 88 -14.14 14.57 -6.45
N ALA A 89 -13.60 15.51 -5.66
CA ALA A 89 -13.06 15.23 -4.35
C ALA A 89 -14.13 14.56 -3.47
N HIS A 90 -13.72 13.64 -2.62
CA HIS A 90 -14.65 12.97 -1.73
C HIS A 90 -15.06 13.91 -0.58
N ASN A 91 -16.36 14.15 -0.37
CA ASN A 91 -16.85 15.19 0.54
C ASN A 91 -17.09 14.73 2.00
N CYS A 92 -16.96 13.43 2.30
CA CYS A 92 -17.36 12.86 3.58
C CYS A 92 -16.24 12.03 4.25
N LEU A 93 -14.96 12.38 3.99
CA LEU A 93 -13.82 11.69 4.61
C LEU A 93 -13.67 12.07 6.09
N THR A 94 -12.99 11.21 6.86
CA THR A 94 -12.58 11.53 8.23
C THR A 94 -11.64 12.72 8.22
N GLU A 95 -10.67 12.73 7.29
CA GLU A 95 -9.74 13.84 7.07
C GLU A 95 -9.40 13.97 5.58
N GLN A 96 -9.23 15.21 5.09
CA GLN A 96 -8.79 15.47 3.73
C GLN A 96 -7.67 16.51 3.70
N HIS A 97 -6.58 16.17 3.05
CA HIS A 97 -5.45 17.08 2.79
C HIS A 97 -5.47 17.54 1.34
N VAL A 98 -5.63 18.85 1.13
CA VAL A 98 -5.43 19.46 -0.18
C VAL A 98 -3.99 19.95 -0.26
N VAL A 99 -3.26 19.53 -1.30
CA VAL A 99 -1.83 19.79 -1.50
C VAL A 99 -1.56 20.49 -2.83
N LYS A 100 -0.39 21.12 -2.99
CA LYS A 100 -0.08 21.96 -4.16
C LYS A 100 0.42 21.17 -5.37
N SER A 101 1.00 19.99 -5.16
CA SER A 101 1.63 19.22 -6.24
C SER A 101 1.45 17.72 -6.09
N MET A 102 1.67 16.96 -7.18
CA MET A 102 1.69 15.49 -7.13
C MET A 102 2.84 14.96 -6.27
N HIS A 103 3.99 15.64 -6.21
CA HIS A 103 5.09 15.23 -5.34
C HIS A 103 4.72 15.37 -3.86
N GLU A 104 4.12 16.50 -3.49
CA GLU A 104 3.63 16.72 -2.13
C GLU A 104 2.55 15.70 -1.74
N ARG A 105 1.63 15.36 -2.68
CA ARG A 105 0.62 14.32 -2.47
C ARG A 105 1.26 12.99 -2.12
N LYS A 106 2.17 12.49 -2.94
CA LYS A 106 2.82 11.18 -2.75
C LYS A 106 3.65 11.14 -1.46
N GLN A 107 4.40 12.21 -1.18
CA GLN A 107 5.14 12.33 0.07
C GLN A 107 4.20 12.31 1.28
N LYS A 108 3.12 13.09 1.25
CA LYS A 108 2.15 13.16 2.35
C LYS A 108 1.46 11.81 2.58
N MET A 109 1.06 11.11 1.52
CA MET A 109 0.48 9.76 1.62
C MET A 109 1.47 8.78 2.26
N ALA A 110 2.74 8.85 1.87
CA ALA A 110 3.78 8.01 2.44
C ALA A 110 4.07 8.33 3.93
N ASP A 111 4.07 9.60 4.30
CA ASP A 111 4.33 10.03 5.69
C ASP A 111 3.20 9.60 6.65
N LEU A 112 1.95 9.58 6.17
CA LEU A 112 0.77 9.20 6.94
C LEU A 112 0.60 7.69 7.13
N SER A 113 1.36 6.87 6.42
CA SER A 113 1.11 5.43 6.32
C SER A 113 2.28 4.59 6.81
N ASP A 114 1.98 3.42 7.33
CA ASP A 114 2.95 2.43 7.81
C ASP A 114 3.22 1.32 6.77
N VAL A 115 2.26 1.12 5.85
CA VAL A 115 2.24 0.06 4.84
C VAL A 115 1.67 0.59 3.54
N PHE A 116 2.04 -0.02 2.41
CA PHE A 116 1.53 0.32 1.08
C PHE A 116 0.92 -0.89 0.39
N ILE A 117 -0.29 -0.73 -0.15
CA ILE A 117 -0.98 -1.76 -0.96
C ILE A 117 -1.33 -1.17 -2.32
N ALA A 118 -1.08 -1.94 -3.39
CA ALA A 118 -1.68 -1.69 -4.69
C ALA A 118 -2.76 -2.73 -4.99
N LEU A 119 -3.99 -2.24 -5.25
CA LEU A 119 -5.06 -2.99 -5.89
C LEU A 119 -4.98 -2.83 -7.42
N PRO A 120 -5.74 -3.63 -8.19
CA PRO A 120 -5.83 -3.43 -9.63
C PRO A 120 -6.09 -1.97 -10.02
N GLY A 121 -5.30 -1.47 -10.96
CA GLY A 121 -5.34 -0.10 -11.41
C GLY A 121 -4.51 0.15 -12.66
N GLY A 122 -4.40 1.39 -13.10
CA GLY A 122 -3.66 1.79 -14.28
C GLY A 122 -2.19 2.13 -13.99
N ILE A 123 -1.61 2.89 -14.95
CA ILE A 123 -0.21 3.35 -14.88
C ILE A 123 0.07 4.17 -13.62
N GLY A 124 -0.87 5.05 -13.20
CA GLY A 124 -0.70 5.85 -11.99
C GLY A 124 -0.58 5.00 -10.73
N THR A 125 -1.38 3.93 -10.61
CA THR A 125 -1.28 2.98 -9.50
C THR A 125 0.10 2.30 -9.43
N LEU A 126 0.64 1.90 -10.57
CA LEU A 126 1.97 1.31 -10.66
C LEU A 126 3.07 2.34 -10.39
N GLU A 127 2.92 3.57 -10.88
CA GLU A 127 3.87 4.65 -10.66
C GLU A 127 4.01 4.95 -9.17
N GLU A 128 2.88 5.15 -8.47
CA GLU A 128 2.84 5.39 -7.01
C GLU A 128 3.44 4.20 -6.23
N PHE A 129 3.09 2.98 -6.59
CA PHE A 129 3.61 1.77 -5.93
C PHE A 129 5.12 1.60 -6.13
N PHE A 130 5.61 1.75 -7.35
CA PHE A 130 7.05 1.62 -7.63
C PHE A 130 7.88 2.76 -7.05
N GLU A 131 7.32 3.95 -6.87
CA GLU A 131 8.01 5.04 -6.20
C GLU A 131 8.29 4.70 -4.74
N VAL A 132 7.28 4.29 -3.96
CA VAL A 132 7.48 3.92 -2.54
C VAL A 132 8.34 2.66 -2.41
N LEU A 133 8.21 1.69 -3.31
CA LEU A 133 9.10 0.52 -3.36
C LEU A 133 10.56 0.93 -3.62
N THR A 134 10.79 1.89 -4.52
CA THR A 134 12.12 2.42 -4.79
C THR A 134 12.69 3.14 -3.58
N TRP A 135 11.89 3.92 -2.86
CA TRP A 135 12.31 4.56 -1.61
C TRP A 135 12.70 3.53 -0.54
N ASN A 136 11.97 2.41 -0.45
CA ASN A 136 12.34 1.30 0.42
C ASN A 136 13.70 0.69 0.01
N GLN A 137 13.91 0.41 -1.27
CA GLN A 137 15.19 -0.10 -1.79
C GLN A 137 16.38 0.86 -1.54
N LEU A 138 16.11 2.16 -1.50
CA LEU A 138 17.12 3.20 -1.23
C LEU A 138 17.33 3.45 0.27
N GLY A 139 16.54 2.80 1.15
CA GLY A 139 16.65 2.94 2.59
C GLY A 139 16.01 4.20 3.19
N TYR A 140 15.12 4.89 2.43
CA TYR A 140 14.36 6.02 2.98
C TYR A 140 13.31 5.57 4.00
N HIS A 141 12.83 4.34 3.88
CA HIS A 141 11.95 3.68 4.84
C HIS A 141 12.09 2.16 4.74
N ALA A 142 11.53 1.44 5.74
CA ALA A 142 11.47 -0.03 5.77
C ALA A 142 10.01 -0.55 5.79
N LYS A 143 9.06 0.26 5.31
CA LYS A 143 7.62 -0.04 5.34
C LYS A 143 7.30 -1.12 4.32
N PRO A 144 6.47 -2.14 4.67
CA PRO A 144 6.06 -3.20 3.74
C PRO A 144 5.29 -2.66 2.53
N CYS A 145 5.50 -3.32 1.37
CA CYS A 145 4.79 -3.02 0.12
C CYS A 145 4.14 -4.30 -0.42
N GLY A 146 2.85 -4.25 -0.74
CA GLY A 146 2.10 -5.42 -1.19
C GLY A 146 1.24 -5.18 -2.42
N LEU A 147 1.09 -6.23 -3.23
CA LEU A 147 0.18 -6.30 -4.36
C LEU A 147 -1.00 -7.21 -3.99
N LEU A 148 -2.22 -6.68 -4.03
CA LEU A 148 -3.42 -7.51 -3.94
C LEU A 148 -3.74 -8.08 -5.34
N ASP A 149 -3.35 -9.32 -5.55
CA ASP A 149 -3.37 -9.99 -6.87
C ASP A 149 -4.74 -10.61 -7.18
N VAL A 150 -5.73 -9.75 -7.37
CA VAL A 150 -7.10 -10.17 -7.68
C VAL A 150 -7.14 -10.87 -9.04
N LYS A 151 -7.49 -12.14 -9.07
CA LYS A 151 -7.59 -12.97 -10.30
C LYS A 151 -6.30 -12.98 -11.14
N GLY A 152 -5.14 -12.85 -10.51
CA GLY A 152 -3.87 -12.87 -11.23
C GLY A 152 -3.56 -11.57 -11.99
N TYR A 153 -4.18 -10.45 -11.62
CA TYR A 153 -3.97 -9.14 -12.27
C TYR A 153 -2.49 -8.73 -12.28
N TYR A 154 -1.76 -9.03 -11.22
CA TYR A 154 -0.34 -8.71 -11.06
C TYR A 154 0.61 -9.87 -11.33
N THR A 155 0.12 -11.05 -11.72
CA THR A 155 0.96 -12.23 -11.98
C THR A 155 2.07 -11.93 -12.99
N CYS A 156 1.74 -11.33 -14.16
CA CYS A 156 2.76 -10.98 -15.17
C CYS A 156 3.76 -9.94 -14.68
N LEU A 157 3.35 -9.03 -13.77
CA LEU A 157 4.24 -8.05 -13.15
C LEU A 157 5.22 -8.73 -12.19
N ALA A 158 4.75 -9.66 -11.37
CA ALA A 158 5.57 -10.47 -10.49
C ALA A 158 6.60 -11.29 -11.27
N GLU A 159 6.17 -11.97 -12.34
CA GLU A 159 7.05 -12.69 -13.26
C GLU A 159 8.09 -11.78 -13.92
N HIS A 160 7.70 -10.55 -14.27
CA HIS A 160 8.64 -9.58 -14.83
C HIS A 160 9.71 -9.17 -13.80
N MET A 161 9.32 -8.96 -12.53
CA MET A 161 10.28 -8.69 -11.46
C MET A 161 11.22 -9.89 -11.21
N ASP A 162 10.72 -11.13 -11.30
CA ASP A 162 11.56 -12.33 -11.21
C ASP A 162 12.56 -12.39 -12.39
N ARG A 163 12.15 -11.97 -13.58
CA ARG A 163 13.03 -11.83 -14.74
C ARG A 163 14.10 -10.75 -14.53
N MET A 164 13.78 -9.64 -13.85
CA MET A 164 14.79 -8.64 -13.46
C MET A 164 15.85 -9.25 -12.55
N VAL A 165 15.46 -10.14 -11.63
CA VAL A 165 16.42 -10.87 -10.77
C VAL A 165 17.31 -11.78 -11.59
N LEU A 166 16.72 -12.60 -12.47
CA LEU A 166 17.46 -13.53 -13.33
C LEU A 166 18.48 -12.83 -14.24
N ASN A 167 18.21 -11.57 -14.63
CA ASN A 167 19.11 -10.79 -15.49
C ASN A 167 20.01 -9.82 -14.71
N GLY A 168 20.02 -9.87 -13.36
CA GLY A 168 20.89 -9.05 -12.52
C GLY A 168 20.51 -7.57 -12.41
N PHE A 169 19.29 -7.16 -12.81
CA PHE A 169 18.79 -5.80 -12.65
C PHE A 169 18.11 -5.56 -11.29
N LEU A 170 17.72 -6.62 -10.60
CA LEU A 170 17.13 -6.60 -9.26
C LEU A 170 17.80 -7.66 -8.42
N VAL A 171 18.16 -7.37 -7.17
CA VAL A 171 18.65 -8.38 -6.25
C VAL A 171 17.49 -9.13 -5.59
N GLN A 172 17.68 -10.40 -5.24
CA GLN A 172 16.65 -11.26 -4.69
C GLN A 172 16.02 -10.69 -3.41
N GLU A 173 16.82 -10.05 -2.58
CA GLU A 173 16.39 -9.40 -1.34
C GLU A 173 15.40 -8.26 -1.62
N HIS A 174 15.66 -7.44 -2.63
CA HIS A 174 14.74 -6.38 -3.04
C HIS A 174 13.44 -6.93 -3.67
N ARG A 175 13.54 -8.06 -4.41
CA ARG A 175 12.34 -8.75 -4.92
C ARG A 175 11.42 -9.22 -3.78
N ARG A 176 11.99 -9.66 -2.67
CA ARG A 176 11.24 -10.09 -1.46
C ARG A 176 10.56 -8.95 -0.72
N MET A 177 10.91 -7.68 -0.99
CA MET A 177 10.19 -6.52 -0.43
C MET A 177 8.76 -6.38 -0.97
N VAL A 178 8.45 -7.04 -2.09
CA VAL A 178 7.11 -7.02 -2.68
C VAL A 178 6.37 -8.29 -2.25
N LEU A 179 5.44 -8.10 -1.31
CA LEU A 179 4.52 -9.15 -0.88
C LEU A 179 3.36 -9.26 -1.87
N THR A 180 2.76 -10.44 -1.98
CA THR A 180 1.64 -10.65 -2.91
C THR A 180 0.68 -11.65 -2.29
N ASP A 181 -0.61 -11.35 -2.34
CA ASP A 181 -1.67 -12.26 -1.95
C ASP A 181 -2.92 -12.01 -2.80
N ALA A 182 -3.74 -13.04 -2.98
CA ALA A 182 -5.01 -12.92 -3.68
C ALA A 182 -6.15 -12.39 -2.79
N THR A 183 -5.94 -12.38 -1.47
CA THR A 183 -6.94 -11.99 -0.45
C THR A 183 -6.44 -10.86 0.44
N PRO A 184 -7.32 -9.92 0.84
CA PRO A 184 -6.97 -8.86 1.78
C PRO A 184 -6.41 -9.39 3.09
N SER A 185 -7.09 -10.36 3.72
CA SER A 185 -6.65 -10.92 5.01
C SER A 185 -5.26 -11.55 4.91
N GLY A 186 -5.02 -12.39 3.88
CA GLY A 186 -3.71 -13.01 3.68
C GLY A 186 -2.60 -11.99 3.49
N LEU A 187 -2.86 -10.89 2.74
CA LEU A 187 -1.87 -9.84 2.56
C LEU A 187 -1.59 -9.08 3.87
N LEU A 188 -2.64 -8.75 4.64
CA LEU A 188 -2.49 -8.07 5.93
C LEU A 188 -1.74 -8.94 6.95
N ASP A 189 -2.02 -10.25 6.99
CA ASP A 189 -1.32 -11.20 7.88
C ASP A 189 0.18 -11.32 7.52
N GLN A 190 0.54 -11.22 6.23
CA GLN A 190 1.94 -11.15 5.80
C GLN A 190 2.63 -9.87 6.29
N PHE A 191 1.94 -8.72 6.32
CA PHE A 191 2.51 -7.48 6.84
C PHE A 191 2.80 -7.54 8.34
N GLU A 192 1.95 -8.21 9.13
CA GLU A 192 2.16 -8.37 10.57
C GLU A 192 3.45 -9.14 10.91
N THR A 193 3.88 -10.00 10.00
CA THR A 193 5.09 -10.84 10.17
C THR A 193 6.26 -10.38 9.32
N TYR A 194 6.12 -9.24 8.62
CA TYR A 194 7.15 -8.75 7.72
C TYR A 194 8.41 -8.33 8.47
N ASP A 195 9.54 -8.91 8.05
CA ASP A 195 10.88 -8.52 8.48
C ASP A 195 11.61 -7.88 7.29
N PRO A 196 11.85 -6.56 7.31
CA PRO A 196 12.46 -5.88 6.19
C PRO A 196 13.88 -6.40 5.92
N PRO A 197 14.20 -6.79 4.68
CA PRO A 197 15.53 -7.27 4.35
C PRO A 197 16.57 -6.16 4.56
N GLN A 198 17.61 -6.48 5.30
CA GLN A 198 18.72 -5.58 5.57
C GLN A 198 19.68 -5.55 4.37
N VAL A 199 19.32 -4.81 3.31
CA VAL A 199 20.13 -4.70 2.09
C VAL A 199 20.52 -3.25 1.86
N ASP A 200 21.81 -2.98 1.94
CA ASP A 200 22.35 -1.68 1.51
C ASP A 200 22.70 -1.76 0.02
N LYS A 201 21.88 -1.12 -0.81
CA LYS A 201 22.08 -1.03 -2.27
C LYS A 201 23.49 -0.55 -2.67
N TRP A 202 24.20 0.12 -1.76
CA TRP A 202 25.52 0.69 -1.99
C TRP A 202 26.68 -0.24 -1.59
N ILE A 203 26.45 -1.24 -0.70
CA ILE A 203 27.50 -2.15 -0.22
C ILE A 203 27.84 -3.21 -1.26
N GLU A 204 26.90 -3.67 -2.07
CA GLU A 204 27.14 -4.70 -3.10
C GLU A 204 28.05 -4.22 -4.24
N LYS A 205 28.01 -2.94 -4.61
CA LYS A 205 28.93 -2.36 -5.61
C LYS A 205 30.41 -2.38 -5.18
N LYS A 206 30.71 -2.48 -3.88
CA LYS A 206 32.10 -2.54 -3.38
C LYS A 206 32.70 -3.95 -3.39
N LYS A 207 31.90 -5.01 -3.56
CA LYS A 207 32.37 -6.40 -3.60
C LYS A 207 32.62 -6.95 -5.00
N GLY A 208 32.30 -6.18 -6.05
CA GLY A 208 32.42 -6.58 -7.46
C GLY A 208 33.44 -5.76 -8.27
N LEU A 209 34.40 -5.09 -7.64
CA LEU A 209 35.56 -4.45 -8.28
C LEU A 209 36.86 -5.14 -7.81
#